data_b7942220cc08561011079c8188aa432f
#
_entry.id   b7942220cc08561011079c8188aa432f
#
_cell.length_a   1.000
_cell.length_b   1.000
_cell.length_c   1.000
_cell.angle_alpha   90.00
_cell.angle_beta   90.00
_cell.angle_gamma   90.00
#
_symmetry.space_group_name_H-M   'P 1'
#
loop_
_entity.id
_entity.type
_entity.pdbx_description
1 polymer ?
#
loop_
_entity_poly.entity_id
_entity_poly.type
_entity_poly.pdbx_seq_one_letter_code
_entity_poly.pdbx_strand_id
1 'polypeptide(L)'
;MRISLFALAIFVSGLVQGFAVAQDTAKGVKPVRMGSGLMTFDTVPGWGLRPDGKSAIGPTHGGVVVDKAGNIYTSADQGVYVFSPDGKVIQSYLGGDYTRLHDIEIREEGNGEFIYGARNANAEGIKFNAASGEVVLRFKYPEESGLNLKQFNPTAITVAPNGDVYLSNGYASNHIFRYDKNGKYLSHFGTQGNGLKEFNTAHEIGRAHV
;
A
#
# COMPACT_ATOMS: atom_id res chain seq x y z
N MET A 1 40.04 -47.92 41.20
CA MET A 1 40.13 -47.30 39.86
C MET A 1 39.02 -46.26 39.76
N ARG A 2 39.34 -44.98 39.95
CA ARG A 2 38.39 -43.86 39.93
C ARG A 2 38.48 -43.21 38.57
N ILE A 3 37.38 -43.20 37.86
CA ILE A 3 37.22 -42.51 36.55
C ILE A 3 36.59 -41.17 36.85
N SER A 4 37.35 -40.09 36.61
CA SER A 4 36.84 -38.71 36.67
C SER A 4 36.24 -38.35 35.35
N LEU A 5 34.94 -38.04 35.30
CA LEU A 5 34.30 -37.39 34.16
C LEU A 5 34.60 -35.89 34.21
N PHE A 6 35.29 -35.39 33.21
CA PHE A 6 35.36 -33.96 32.93
C PHE A 6 34.14 -33.55 32.10
N ALA A 7 33.28 -32.72 32.69
CA ALA A 7 32.21 -32.05 31.98
C ALA A 7 32.76 -30.81 31.25
N LEU A 8 32.74 -30.83 29.91
CA LEU A 8 33.12 -29.70 29.08
C LEU A 8 31.86 -28.81 28.90
N ALA A 9 31.83 -27.68 29.62
CA ALA A 9 30.81 -26.67 29.44
C ALA A 9 31.17 -25.82 28.21
N ILE A 10 30.43 -26.00 27.12
CA ILE A 10 30.53 -25.15 25.95
C ILE A 10 29.67 -23.91 26.22
N PHE A 11 30.32 -22.78 26.49
CA PHE A 11 29.68 -21.46 26.48
C PHE A 11 29.46 -21.06 25.06
N VAL A 12 28.21 -21.17 24.56
CA VAL A 12 27.77 -20.50 23.32
C VAL A 12 27.44 -19.07 23.70
N SER A 13 28.41 -18.18 23.57
CA SER A 13 28.19 -16.74 23.61
C SER A 13 27.51 -16.35 22.30
N GLY A 14 26.19 -16.42 22.29
CA GLY A 14 25.37 -15.84 21.21
C GLY A 14 25.56 -14.32 21.21
N LEU A 15 26.31 -13.81 20.24
CA LEU A 15 26.36 -12.40 19.96
C LEU A 15 24.96 -11.97 19.51
N VAL A 16 24.20 -11.36 20.41
CA VAL A 16 23.09 -10.47 20.05
C VAL A 16 23.74 -9.17 19.56
N GLN A 17 24.20 -9.16 18.31
CA GLN A 17 24.61 -7.93 17.67
C GLN A 17 23.41 -7.28 16.99
N GLY A 18 23.01 -6.17 17.56
CA GLY A 18 22.73 -5.01 16.78
C GLY A 18 21.33 -4.79 16.26
N PHE A 19 20.40 -4.43 17.12
CA PHE A 19 19.28 -3.59 16.72
C PHE A 19 19.44 -2.11 17.10
N ALA A 20 20.67 -1.64 17.27
CA ALA A 20 20.97 -0.26 17.69
C ALA A 20 21.41 0.67 16.55
N VAL A 21 21.37 0.25 15.28
CA VAL A 21 21.95 1.04 14.16
C VAL A 21 20.95 1.94 13.45
N ALA A 22 19.65 1.75 13.65
CA ALA A 22 18.61 2.55 12.98
C ALA A 22 18.55 4.01 13.43
N GLN A 23 19.05 4.32 14.62
CA GLN A 23 19.02 5.70 15.16
C GLN A 23 20.22 6.56 14.75
N ASP A 24 21.28 5.99 14.20
CA ASP A 24 22.52 6.75 13.97
C ASP A 24 22.57 7.53 12.64
N THR A 25 21.82 7.10 11.64
CA THR A 25 21.79 7.81 10.34
C THR A 25 20.96 9.09 10.38
N ALA A 26 20.03 9.21 11.31
CA ALA A 26 19.23 10.42 11.52
C ALA A 26 19.83 11.36 12.57
N LYS A 27 20.83 10.93 13.33
CA LYS A 27 21.54 11.78 14.29
C LYS A 27 22.30 12.89 13.54
N GLY A 28 21.84 14.12 13.71
CA GLY A 28 22.45 15.31 13.10
C GLY A 28 21.68 15.87 11.91
N VAL A 29 20.70 15.16 11.36
CA VAL A 29 19.79 15.73 10.36
C VAL A 29 18.76 16.58 11.07
N LYS A 30 18.76 17.88 10.82
CA LYS A 30 17.77 18.78 11.41
C LYS A 30 16.46 18.72 10.62
N PRO A 31 15.31 18.85 11.31
CA PRO A 31 14.03 19.04 10.63
C PRO A 31 14.09 20.24 9.68
N VAL A 32 13.47 20.09 8.52
CA VAL A 32 13.33 21.16 7.54
C VAL A 32 11.87 21.63 7.57
N ARG A 33 11.67 22.93 7.77
CA ARG A 33 10.33 23.52 7.70
C ARG A 33 9.92 23.73 6.26
N MET A 34 8.72 23.26 5.93
CA MET A 34 8.11 23.32 4.60
C MET A 34 6.70 23.93 4.70
N GLY A 35 6.20 24.46 3.59
CA GLY A 35 4.87 25.06 3.51
C GLY A 35 4.89 26.58 3.63
N SER A 36 3.70 27.19 3.74
CA SER A 36 3.52 28.65 3.83
C SER A 36 2.28 29.02 4.64
N GLY A 37 2.27 30.24 5.19
CA GLY A 37 1.16 30.75 5.99
C GLY A 37 0.87 29.86 7.22
N LEU A 38 -0.38 29.46 7.39
CA LEU A 38 -0.82 28.58 8.50
C LEU A 38 -0.54 27.09 8.23
N MET A 39 -0.16 26.73 7.01
CA MET A 39 0.12 25.35 6.59
C MET A 39 1.63 25.12 6.55
N THR A 40 2.25 25.01 7.73
CA THR A 40 3.68 24.72 7.85
C THR A 40 3.91 23.41 8.59
N PHE A 41 4.87 22.61 8.09
CA PHE A 41 5.22 21.29 8.60
C PHE A 41 6.73 21.20 8.78
N ASP A 42 7.17 20.49 9.79
CA ASP A 42 8.56 20.12 9.93
C ASP A 42 8.76 18.66 9.50
N THR A 43 9.79 18.40 8.71
CA THR A 43 10.15 17.02 8.37
C THR A 43 10.58 16.28 9.62
N VAL A 44 10.34 14.96 9.65
CA VAL A 44 10.79 14.07 10.73
C VAL A 44 11.94 13.20 10.19
N PRO A 45 13.20 13.57 10.42
CA PRO A 45 14.35 12.83 9.91
C PRO A 45 14.34 11.37 10.41
N GLY A 46 14.59 10.44 9.50
CA GLY A 46 14.62 9.00 9.82
C GLY A 46 13.26 8.33 9.94
N TRP A 47 12.17 9.06 9.76
CA TRP A 47 10.82 8.47 9.72
C TRP A 47 10.62 7.67 8.41
N GLY A 48 10.02 6.48 8.50
CA GLY A 48 9.62 5.71 7.32
C GLY A 48 10.78 4.99 6.60
N LEU A 49 11.86 4.69 7.29
CA LEU A 49 12.93 3.85 6.75
C LEU A 49 12.55 2.37 6.76
N ARG A 50 13.19 1.57 5.92
CA ARG A 50 13.09 0.10 5.96
C ARG A 50 13.56 -0.44 7.31
N PRO A 51 13.29 -1.73 7.63
CA PRO A 51 13.74 -2.34 8.88
C PRO A 51 15.26 -2.27 9.12
N ASP A 52 16.05 -2.08 8.08
CA ASP A 52 17.50 -1.87 8.19
C ASP A 52 17.88 -0.51 8.79
N GLY A 53 16.89 0.38 8.95
CA GLY A 53 17.04 1.73 9.49
C GLY A 53 17.88 2.68 8.65
N LYS A 54 18.18 2.34 7.41
CA LYS A 54 19.07 3.10 6.51
C LYS A 54 18.43 3.40 5.17
N SER A 55 17.74 2.41 4.64
CA SER A 55 17.21 2.46 3.28
C SER A 55 15.81 3.06 3.24
N ALA A 56 15.57 3.91 2.27
CA ALA A 56 14.21 4.30 1.90
C ALA A 56 13.42 3.07 1.41
N ILE A 57 12.09 3.11 1.52
CA ILE A 57 11.22 2.01 1.05
C ILE A 57 11.26 1.82 -0.47
N GLY A 58 11.86 2.74 -1.20
CA GLY A 58 11.99 2.72 -2.65
C GLY A 58 10.91 3.54 -3.35
N PRO A 59 10.85 3.47 -4.68
CA PRO A 59 9.83 4.18 -5.46
C PRO A 59 8.44 3.75 -5.03
N THR A 60 7.54 4.72 -4.92
CA THR A 60 6.13 4.50 -4.65
C THR A 60 5.28 5.37 -5.57
N HIS A 61 4.18 4.83 -6.05
CA HIS A 61 3.09 5.55 -6.71
C HIS A 61 1.79 5.42 -5.92
N GLY A 62 1.80 4.58 -4.88
CA GLY A 62 0.63 4.25 -4.11
C GLY A 62 0.21 5.33 -3.13
N GLY A 63 -1.04 5.25 -2.73
CA GLY A 63 -1.60 6.08 -1.68
C GLY A 63 -0.99 5.78 -0.30
N VAL A 64 -1.33 6.63 0.64
CA VAL A 64 -1.06 6.44 2.05
C VAL A 64 -2.39 6.34 2.78
N VAL A 65 -2.56 5.29 3.58
CA VAL A 65 -3.78 5.09 4.37
C VAL A 65 -3.42 4.82 5.83
N VAL A 66 -4.36 5.14 6.72
CA VAL A 66 -4.18 4.99 8.17
C VAL A 66 -5.29 4.12 8.72
N ASP A 67 -4.93 3.09 9.50
CA ASP A 67 -5.90 2.24 10.19
C ASP A 67 -6.43 2.89 11.47
N LYS A 68 -7.40 2.28 12.12
CA LYS A 68 -7.98 2.77 13.37
C LYS A 68 -6.99 2.84 14.53
N ALA A 69 -5.94 2.04 14.50
CA ALA A 69 -4.89 2.05 15.51
C ALA A 69 -3.86 3.16 15.28
N GLY A 70 -3.96 3.88 14.16
CA GLY A 70 -3.04 4.94 13.75
C GLY A 70 -1.81 4.44 12.99
N ASN A 71 -1.78 3.17 12.56
CA ASN A 71 -0.70 2.66 11.75
C ASN A 71 -0.84 3.14 10.31
N ILE A 72 0.28 3.47 9.69
CA ILE A 72 0.35 4.05 8.36
C ILE A 72 0.78 2.99 7.35
N TYR A 73 -0.05 2.76 6.35
CA TYR A 73 0.22 1.84 5.24
C TYR A 73 0.62 2.64 4.01
N THR A 74 1.66 2.22 3.33
CA THR A 74 2.02 2.76 2.02
C THR A 74 2.57 1.66 1.12
N SER A 75 2.24 1.74 -0.17
CA SER A 75 2.81 0.83 -1.15
C SER A 75 4.15 1.33 -1.64
N ALA A 76 5.01 0.39 -1.97
CA ALA A 76 6.29 0.65 -2.61
C ALA A 76 6.61 -0.48 -3.61
N ASP A 77 7.76 -0.39 -4.25
CA ASP A 77 8.18 -1.30 -5.30
C ASP A 77 8.13 -2.78 -4.86
N GLN A 78 8.56 -3.07 -3.63
CA GLN A 78 8.63 -4.43 -3.10
C GLN A 78 7.35 -4.91 -2.41
N GLY A 79 6.39 -4.04 -2.16
CA GLY A 79 5.14 -4.37 -1.48
C GLY A 79 4.61 -3.25 -0.61
N VAL A 80 3.78 -3.60 0.35
CA VAL A 80 3.16 -2.67 1.30
C VAL A 80 3.92 -2.71 2.62
N TYR A 81 4.31 -1.54 3.10
CA TYR A 81 4.90 -1.34 4.42
C TYR A 81 3.89 -0.73 5.37
N VAL A 82 3.91 -1.20 6.61
CA VAL A 82 3.07 -0.70 7.70
C VAL A 82 3.97 -0.08 8.75
N PHE A 83 3.78 1.19 8.99
CA PHE A 83 4.53 1.94 9.98
C PHE A 83 3.68 2.24 11.20
N SER A 84 4.28 2.18 12.37
CA SER A 84 3.74 2.83 13.56
C SER A 84 3.78 4.36 13.42
N PRO A 85 3.03 5.12 14.22
CA PRO A 85 3.04 6.60 14.15
C PRO A 85 4.44 7.22 14.32
N ASP A 86 5.35 6.54 14.99
CA ASP A 86 6.74 6.98 15.17
C ASP A 86 7.67 6.58 14.00
N GLY A 87 7.11 6.01 12.91
CA GLY A 87 7.81 5.73 11.65
C GLY A 87 8.61 4.45 11.62
N LYS A 88 8.38 3.53 12.56
CA LYS A 88 9.00 2.20 12.53
C LYS A 88 8.15 1.23 11.72
N VAL A 89 8.78 0.43 10.88
CA VAL A 89 8.10 -0.69 10.22
C VAL A 89 7.69 -1.72 11.27
N ILE A 90 6.39 -1.93 11.42
CA ILE A 90 5.80 -2.91 12.34
C ILE A 90 5.32 -4.16 11.61
N GLN A 91 5.00 -4.01 10.32
CA GLN A 91 4.56 -5.09 9.44
C GLN A 91 4.96 -4.77 8.01
N SER A 92 5.05 -5.79 7.16
CA SER A 92 5.20 -5.61 5.71
C SER A 92 4.62 -6.80 4.97
N TYR A 93 3.98 -6.52 3.84
CA TYR A 93 3.46 -7.49 2.88
C TYR A 93 4.30 -7.36 1.62
N LEU A 94 5.24 -8.30 1.39
CA LEU A 94 6.25 -8.18 0.35
C LEU A 94 6.07 -9.22 -0.75
N GLY A 95 6.45 -8.84 -1.96
CA GLY A 95 6.39 -9.74 -3.11
C GLY A 95 4.97 -10.02 -3.61
N GLY A 96 4.86 -10.91 -4.59
CA GLY A 96 3.59 -11.47 -5.06
C GLY A 96 2.50 -10.43 -5.32
N ASP A 97 1.43 -10.54 -4.55
CA ASP A 97 0.22 -9.72 -4.71
C ASP A 97 0.40 -8.25 -4.29
N TYR A 98 1.41 -7.94 -3.50
CA TYR A 98 1.56 -6.63 -2.87
C TYR A 98 2.53 -5.71 -3.61
N THR A 99 3.20 -6.21 -4.65
CA THR A 99 4.15 -5.41 -5.42
C THR A 99 3.44 -4.43 -6.35
N ARG A 100 3.98 -3.21 -6.42
CA ARG A 100 3.58 -2.22 -7.41
C ARG A 100 2.07 -1.90 -7.37
N LEU A 101 1.51 -1.82 -6.16
CA LEU A 101 0.19 -1.21 -5.97
C LEU A 101 0.32 0.26 -6.30
N HIS A 102 -0.43 0.69 -7.32
CA HIS A 102 -0.37 2.08 -7.80
C HIS A 102 -1.19 3.01 -6.92
N ASP A 103 -2.24 2.50 -6.30
CA ASP A 103 -3.08 3.21 -5.35
C ASP A 103 -3.62 2.24 -4.29
N ILE A 104 -3.87 2.74 -3.09
CA ILE A 104 -4.50 1.98 -2.01
C ILE A 104 -5.56 2.82 -1.28
N GLU A 105 -6.63 2.18 -0.87
CA GLU A 105 -7.67 2.74 0.00
C GLU A 105 -7.98 1.76 1.14
N ILE A 106 -8.20 2.24 2.37
CA ILE A 106 -8.59 1.41 3.51
C ILE A 106 -10.07 1.61 3.84
N ARG A 107 -10.75 0.51 4.17
CA ARG A 107 -12.15 0.49 4.59
C ARG A 107 -12.35 -0.40 5.80
N GLU A 108 -13.17 0.09 6.72
CA GLU A 108 -13.76 -0.73 7.76
C GLU A 108 -14.97 -1.48 7.22
N GLU A 109 -15.00 -2.77 7.42
CA GLU A 109 -16.10 -3.65 7.01
C GLU A 109 -16.34 -4.72 8.08
N GLY A 110 -17.56 -4.75 8.61
CA GLY A 110 -18.01 -5.80 9.51
C GLY A 110 -17.03 -6.17 10.62
N ASN A 111 -16.11 -7.06 10.33
CA ASN A 111 -15.20 -7.67 11.28
C ASN A 111 -13.72 -7.26 11.13
N GLY A 112 -13.42 -6.22 10.35
CA GLY A 112 -12.03 -5.80 10.18
C GLY A 112 -11.84 -4.63 9.24
N GLU A 113 -10.58 -4.27 9.05
CA GLU A 113 -10.16 -3.28 8.08
C GLU A 113 -9.57 -3.99 6.87
N PHE A 114 -9.93 -3.50 5.69
CA PHE A 114 -9.48 -4.05 4.42
C PHE A 114 -8.84 -2.96 3.56
N ILE A 115 -7.77 -3.34 2.89
CA ILE A 115 -7.10 -2.47 1.94
C ILE A 115 -7.50 -2.92 0.54
N TYR A 116 -7.95 -1.96 -0.25
CA TYR A 116 -8.18 -2.08 -1.67
C TYR A 116 -6.99 -1.50 -2.40
N GLY A 117 -6.48 -2.18 -3.41
CA GLY A 117 -5.31 -1.74 -4.15
C GLY A 117 -5.45 -1.88 -5.66
N ALA A 118 -5.06 -0.86 -6.41
CA ALA A 118 -4.95 -0.90 -7.85
C ALA A 118 -3.57 -1.45 -8.25
N ARG A 119 -3.54 -2.62 -8.92
CA ARG A 119 -2.30 -3.31 -9.34
C ARG A 119 -2.09 -3.12 -10.84
N ASN A 120 -1.37 -2.09 -11.24
CA ASN A 120 -1.15 -1.85 -12.66
C ASN A 120 -0.29 -2.94 -13.32
N ALA A 121 0.72 -3.45 -12.65
CA ALA A 121 1.62 -4.47 -13.20
C ALA A 121 0.93 -5.82 -13.48
N ASN A 122 -0.18 -6.12 -12.79
CA ASN A 122 -0.91 -7.38 -12.90
C ASN A 122 -2.30 -7.22 -13.50
N ALA A 123 -2.63 -6.01 -13.96
CA ALA A 123 -3.89 -5.72 -14.62
C ALA A 123 -5.12 -6.11 -13.79
N GLU A 124 -5.14 -5.74 -12.51
CA GLU A 124 -6.25 -6.05 -11.59
C GLU A 124 -6.33 -5.06 -10.43
N GLY A 125 -7.46 -5.03 -9.74
CA GLY A 125 -7.57 -4.55 -8.38
C GLY A 125 -7.55 -5.72 -7.39
N ILE A 126 -7.14 -5.48 -6.15
CA ILE A 126 -7.21 -6.48 -5.08
C ILE A 126 -7.84 -5.89 -3.83
N LYS A 127 -8.41 -6.78 -3.00
CA LYS A 127 -8.82 -6.48 -1.64
C LYS A 127 -8.13 -7.46 -0.72
N PHE A 128 -7.48 -6.97 0.33
CA PHE A 128 -6.83 -7.81 1.33
C PHE A 128 -7.11 -7.32 2.74
N ASN A 129 -7.09 -8.23 3.70
CA ASN A 129 -7.24 -7.91 5.10
C ASN A 129 -6.03 -7.14 5.61
N ALA A 130 -6.24 -5.98 6.22
CA ALA A 130 -5.16 -5.09 6.65
C ALA A 130 -4.27 -5.70 7.75
N ALA A 131 -4.83 -6.56 8.62
CA ALA A 131 -4.08 -7.17 9.70
C ALA A 131 -3.31 -8.43 9.30
N SER A 132 -3.92 -9.30 8.45
CA SER A 132 -3.32 -10.59 8.07
C SER A 132 -2.60 -10.55 6.72
N GLY A 133 -2.92 -9.59 5.86
CA GLY A 133 -2.47 -9.57 4.47
C GLY A 133 -3.23 -10.53 3.54
N GLU A 134 -4.17 -11.32 4.04
CA GLU A 134 -4.91 -12.28 3.20
C GLU A 134 -5.66 -11.57 2.08
N VAL A 135 -5.38 -11.94 0.83
CA VAL A 135 -6.11 -11.42 -0.34
C VAL A 135 -7.44 -12.16 -0.43
N VAL A 136 -8.53 -11.42 -0.23
CA VAL A 136 -9.88 -11.99 -0.16
C VAL A 136 -10.70 -11.77 -1.42
N LEU A 137 -10.31 -10.82 -2.29
CA LEU A 137 -11.03 -10.52 -3.52
C LEU A 137 -10.10 -9.93 -4.59
N ARG A 138 -10.46 -10.16 -5.88
CA ARG A 138 -9.77 -9.60 -7.04
C ARG A 138 -10.78 -9.00 -8.01
N PHE A 139 -10.44 -7.83 -8.53
CA PHE A 139 -11.22 -7.09 -9.54
C PHE A 139 -10.45 -7.17 -10.85
N LYS A 140 -10.83 -8.11 -11.69
CA LYS A 140 -10.19 -8.34 -12.99
C LYS A 140 -10.89 -7.55 -14.10
N TYR A 141 -10.24 -7.47 -15.25
CA TYR A 141 -10.90 -6.94 -16.45
C TYR A 141 -12.19 -7.70 -16.72
N PRO A 142 -13.33 -6.99 -16.83
CA PRO A 142 -14.61 -7.64 -17.06
C PRO A 142 -14.86 -7.85 -18.58
N GLU A 143 -14.64 -9.08 -19.04
CA GLU A 143 -14.89 -9.47 -20.44
C GLU A 143 -16.34 -9.19 -20.87
N GLU A 144 -17.27 -9.32 -19.93
CA GLU A 144 -18.70 -8.99 -20.13
C GLU A 144 -18.98 -7.50 -20.34
N SER A 145 -18.00 -6.63 -20.18
CA SER A 145 -18.16 -5.19 -20.49
C SER A 145 -18.42 -4.91 -21.98
N GLY A 146 -18.08 -5.86 -22.84
CA GLY A 146 -18.13 -5.69 -24.28
C GLY A 146 -17.06 -4.75 -24.86
N LEU A 147 -16.18 -4.22 -24.01
CA LEU A 147 -15.05 -3.42 -24.46
C LEU A 147 -13.93 -4.34 -24.95
N ASN A 148 -13.42 -4.09 -26.13
CA ASN A 148 -12.25 -4.79 -26.65
C ASN A 148 -10.98 -4.00 -26.30
N LEU A 149 -10.57 -4.07 -25.02
CA LEU A 149 -9.42 -3.33 -24.55
C LEU A 149 -8.14 -4.13 -24.80
N LYS A 150 -7.15 -3.46 -25.39
CA LYS A 150 -5.82 -4.04 -25.58
C LYS A 150 -5.04 -4.15 -24.28
N GLN A 151 -5.37 -3.30 -23.30
CA GLN A 151 -4.66 -3.21 -22.02
C GLN A 151 -5.63 -2.87 -20.89
N PHE A 152 -5.43 -3.53 -19.77
CA PHE A 152 -6.03 -3.18 -18.49
C PHE A 152 -4.92 -2.79 -17.54
N ASN A 153 -4.82 -1.50 -17.23
CA ASN A 153 -3.72 -0.94 -16.45
C ASN A 153 -4.28 0.02 -15.38
N PRO A 154 -4.81 -0.55 -14.28
CA PRO A 154 -5.46 0.21 -13.22
C PRO A 154 -4.51 1.19 -12.54
N THR A 155 -4.99 2.41 -12.33
CA THR A 155 -4.25 3.49 -11.67
C THR A 155 -4.78 3.82 -10.29
N ALA A 156 -6.10 3.76 -10.09
CA ALA A 156 -6.72 4.13 -8.82
C ALA A 156 -7.93 3.26 -8.51
N ILE A 157 -8.22 3.11 -7.22
CA ILE A 157 -9.34 2.33 -6.71
C ILE A 157 -10.02 3.11 -5.58
N THR A 158 -11.35 3.08 -5.55
CA THR A 158 -12.13 3.66 -4.44
C THR A 158 -13.39 2.87 -4.17
N VAL A 159 -13.88 2.96 -2.93
CA VAL A 159 -15.06 2.23 -2.46
C VAL A 159 -16.15 3.21 -2.05
N ALA A 160 -17.30 3.12 -2.70
CA ALA A 160 -18.46 3.92 -2.37
C ALA A 160 -19.11 3.50 -1.02
N PRO A 161 -19.94 4.36 -0.42
CA PRO A 161 -20.62 4.03 0.86
C PRO A 161 -21.50 2.77 0.81
N ASN A 162 -22.04 2.41 -0.35
CA ASN A 162 -22.81 1.19 -0.55
C ASN A 162 -21.96 -0.07 -0.78
N GLY A 163 -20.65 0.06 -0.76
CA GLY A 163 -19.69 -1.02 -0.98
C GLY A 163 -19.30 -1.26 -2.44
N ASP A 164 -19.85 -0.53 -3.39
CA ASP A 164 -19.43 -0.63 -4.78
C ASP A 164 -18.00 -0.13 -4.95
N VAL A 165 -17.23 -0.85 -5.75
CA VAL A 165 -15.82 -0.57 -6.00
C VAL A 165 -15.65 0.05 -7.38
N TYR A 166 -14.93 1.14 -7.46
CA TYR A 166 -14.59 1.81 -8.70
C TYR A 166 -13.10 1.67 -8.98
N LEU A 167 -12.76 1.17 -10.14
CA LEU A 167 -11.38 0.92 -10.57
C LEU A 167 -11.11 1.69 -11.86
N SER A 168 -10.18 2.62 -11.79
CA SER A 168 -9.79 3.46 -12.93
C SER A 168 -8.74 2.76 -13.80
N ASN A 169 -8.97 2.68 -15.10
CA ASN A 169 -8.01 2.18 -16.09
C ASN A 169 -7.26 3.34 -16.76
N GLY A 170 -6.65 4.21 -15.96
CA GLY A 170 -6.14 5.51 -16.40
C GLY A 170 -4.90 5.46 -17.28
N TYR A 171 -4.07 4.43 -17.16
CA TYR A 171 -2.91 4.27 -18.06
C TYR A 171 -3.22 3.51 -19.35
N ALA A 172 -4.49 3.22 -19.61
CA ALA A 172 -4.88 2.55 -20.84
C ALA A 172 -6.10 3.23 -21.48
N SER A 173 -7.31 2.83 -21.12
CA SER A 173 -8.53 3.23 -21.86
C SER A 173 -9.26 4.42 -21.25
N ASN A 174 -8.86 4.88 -20.07
CA ASN A 174 -9.55 5.93 -19.30
C ASN A 174 -11.01 5.60 -18.93
N HIS A 175 -11.39 4.32 -18.97
CA HIS A 175 -12.66 3.88 -18.42
C HIS A 175 -12.56 3.71 -16.91
N ILE A 176 -13.64 4.00 -16.21
CA ILE A 176 -13.84 3.71 -14.81
C ILE A 176 -14.80 2.52 -14.72
N PHE A 177 -14.32 1.40 -14.19
CA PHE A 177 -15.11 0.17 -14.01
C PHE A 177 -15.73 0.16 -12.63
N ARG A 178 -17.02 -0.19 -12.57
CA ARG A 178 -17.76 -0.35 -11.31
C ARG A 178 -18.06 -1.81 -11.08
N TYR A 179 -17.73 -2.27 -9.86
CA TYR A 179 -18.03 -3.62 -9.37
C TYR A 179 -18.87 -3.52 -8.11
N ASP A 180 -19.63 -4.57 -7.81
CA ASP A 180 -20.26 -4.68 -6.50
C ASP A 180 -19.22 -5.09 -5.42
N LYS A 181 -19.65 -5.11 -4.17
CA LYS A 181 -18.82 -5.50 -3.01
C LYS A 181 -18.26 -6.94 -3.08
N ASN A 182 -18.79 -7.79 -3.97
CA ASN A 182 -18.37 -9.17 -4.17
C ASN A 182 -17.47 -9.32 -5.42
N GLY A 183 -17.12 -8.21 -6.08
CA GLY A 183 -16.27 -8.19 -7.27
C GLY A 183 -16.98 -8.47 -8.57
N LYS A 184 -18.32 -8.53 -8.58
CA LYS A 184 -19.10 -8.68 -9.81
C LYS A 184 -19.13 -7.34 -10.55
N TYR A 185 -18.78 -7.36 -11.82
CA TYR A 185 -18.91 -6.20 -12.69
C TYR A 185 -20.37 -5.72 -12.80
N LEU A 186 -20.56 -4.41 -12.72
CA LEU A 186 -21.86 -3.77 -12.83
C LEU A 186 -21.98 -2.89 -14.06
N SER A 187 -20.99 -2.02 -14.29
CA SER A 187 -20.99 -1.05 -15.39
C SER A 187 -19.62 -0.41 -15.56
N HIS A 188 -19.47 0.39 -16.60
CA HIS A 188 -18.36 1.29 -16.75
C HIS A 188 -18.83 2.63 -17.30
N PHE A 189 -17.98 3.64 -17.17
CA PHE A 189 -18.18 4.96 -17.76
C PHE A 189 -16.83 5.59 -18.09
N GLY A 190 -16.87 6.71 -18.79
CA GLY A 190 -15.67 7.40 -19.27
C GLY A 190 -15.10 6.77 -20.52
N THR A 191 -14.21 7.48 -21.14
CA THR A 191 -13.38 7.09 -22.27
C THR A 191 -12.26 8.09 -22.42
N GLN A 192 -11.30 7.81 -23.29
CA GLN A 192 -10.22 8.76 -23.57
C GLN A 192 -10.72 9.97 -24.38
N GLY A 193 -10.39 11.16 -23.92
CA GLY A 193 -10.70 12.41 -24.60
C GLY A 193 -10.70 13.63 -23.68
N ASN A 194 -11.21 14.76 -24.18
CA ASN A 194 -11.29 16.04 -23.47
C ASN A 194 -12.72 16.60 -23.40
N GLY A 195 -13.72 15.82 -23.83
CA GLY A 195 -15.11 16.19 -23.77
C GLY A 195 -15.80 15.84 -22.46
N LEU A 196 -17.11 16.07 -22.41
CA LEU A 196 -17.96 15.68 -21.29
C LEU A 196 -17.94 14.16 -21.12
N LYS A 197 -17.65 13.66 -19.91
CA LYS A 197 -17.48 12.24 -19.58
C LYS A 197 -16.27 11.58 -20.24
N GLU A 198 -15.34 12.34 -20.76
CA GLU A 198 -14.05 11.87 -21.26
C GLU A 198 -12.95 12.23 -20.27
N PHE A 199 -11.90 11.40 -20.24
CA PHE A 199 -10.75 11.60 -19.37
C PHE A 199 -9.46 11.53 -20.17
N ASN A 200 -8.49 12.33 -19.75
CA ASN A 200 -7.13 12.25 -20.25
C ASN A 200 -6.23 11.89 -19.07
N THR A 201 -5.93 10.60 -18.98
CA THR A 201 -5.27 9.96 -17.84
C THR A 201 -6.10 10.08 -16.55
N ALA A 202 -7.12 9.22 -16.42
CA ALA A 202 -7.91 9.08 -15.20
C ALA A 202 -7.04 8.45 -14.09
N HIS A 203 -6.13 9.24 -13.53
CA HIS A 203 -5.04 8.79 -12.67
C HIS A 203 -5.51 8.50 -11.26
N GLU A 204 -6.34 9.38 -10.71
CA GLU A 204 -6.87 9.28 -9.35
C GLU A 204 -8.40 9.28 -9.36
N ILE A 205 -9.00 8.55 -8.42
CA ILE A 205 -10.42 8.55 -8.16
C ILE A 205 -10.66 8.56 -6.65
N GLY A 206 -11.58 9.39 -6.20
CA GLY A 206 -11.91 9.48 -4.80
C GLY A 206 -13.35 9.90 -4.58
N ARG A 207 -13.78 9.92 -3.32
CA ARG A 207 -15.10 10.41 -2.95
C ARG A 207 -15.07 11.92 -2.75
N ALA A 208 -16.09 12.61 -3.27
CA ALA A 208 -16.33 13.97 -2.86
C ALA A 208 -16.81 13.99 -1.40
N HIS A 209 -16.23 14.89 -0.61
CA HIS A 209 -16.78 15.26 0.68
C HIS A 209 -17.89 16.29 0.46
N VAL A 210 -19.12 15.93 0.78
CA VAL A 210 -20.28 16.80 0.72
C VAL A 210 -20.66 17.21 2.11
#